data_2e792b19c8647ccdab43b684c41b0aad
#
_entry.id   2e792b19c8647ccdab43b684c41b0aad
#
_cell.length_a   1.000
_cell.length_b   1.000
_cell.length_c   1.000
_cell.angle_alpha   90.00
_cell.angle_beta   90.00
_cell.angle_gamma   90.00
#
_symmetry.space_group_name_H-M   'P 1'
#
loop_
_entity.id
_entity.type
_entity.pdbx_description
1 polymer ?
#
loop_
_entity_poly.entity_id
_entity_poly.type
_entity_poly.pdbx_seq_one_letter_code
_entity_poly.pdbx_strand_id
1 'polypeptide(L)'
;PVKWEVASDDRFKTIVATGEATARPELGHSVHVEVTGLQPDRPYWYRFALGSDQSTRGRARTLPLASASPARLKFGVAGCQNYEDGLFTAFRHLANEDDLAFVYHYGDFIYEYKQRGPDYDKDGLPVDQVRHHVGLDCYDLADYRLRYAQYLSDYDLQAARARHSWFPTFDDHEVQNNWVSDNDGRDQSP
;
A
#
# COMPACT_ATOMS: atom_id res chain seq x y z
N PRO A 1 -9.10 20.53 6.25
CA PRO A 1 -7.81 20.65 5.58
C PRO A 1 -6.75 19.80 6.28
N VAL A 2 -5.91 19.14 5.51
CA VAL A 2 -4.74 18.39 5.95
C VAL A 2 -3.51 19.12 5.44
N LYS A 3 -2.63 19.53 6.34
CA LYS A 3 -1.35 20.13 5.96
C LYS A 3 -0.35 19.04 5.59
N TRP A 4 0.54 19.34 4.65
CA TRP A 4 1.61 18.44 4.28
C TRP A 4 2.93 19.20 4.12
N GLU A 5 4.01 18.51 4.40
CA GLU A 5 5.37 18.99 4.26
C GLU A 5 6.25 17.94 3.62
N VAL A 6 7.18 18.39 2.79
CA VAL A 6 8.26 17.57 2.22
C VAL A 6 9.59 18.23 2.57
N ALA A 7 10.52 17.43 3.08
CA ALA A 7 11.84 17.85 3.48
C ALA A 7 12.94 17.08 2.74
N SER A 8 14.11 17.71 2.59
CA SER A 8 15.30 17.06 2.06
C SER A 8 16.12 16.32 3.13
N ASP A 9 15.69 16.34 4.38
CA ASP A 9 16.31 15.64 5.50
C ASP A 9 15.27 15.02 6.44
N ASP A 10 15.64 13.96 7.13
CA ASP A 10 14.77 13.16 8.01
C ASP A 10 14.31 13.89 9.28
N ARG A 11 14.96 15.01 9.62
CA ARG A 11 14.65 15.84 10.79
C ARG A 11 13.76 17.03 10.45
N PHE A 12 13.36 17.16 9.19
CA PHE A 12 12.55 18.28 8.70
C PHE A 12 13.15 19.66 9.00
N LYS A 13 14.47 19.78 8.93
CA LYS A 13 15.17 21.07 9.08
C LYS A 13 15.09 21.90 7.80
N THR A 14 15.07 21.23 6.65
CA THR A 14 15.01 21.85 5.33
C THR A 14 13.74 21.44 4.61
N ILE A 15 12.69 22.21 4.79
CA ILE A 15 11.43 22.02 4.06
C ILE A 15 11.62 22.51 2.62
N VAL A 16 11.31 21.66 1.64
CA VAL A 16 11.43 21.95 0.21
C VAL A 16 10.08 22.18 -0.46
N ALA A 17 9.00 21.66 0.12
CA ALA A 17 7.64 21.89 -0.33
C ALA A 17 6.66 21.75 0.83
N THR A 18 5.56 22.51 0.79
CA THR A 18 4.49 22.44 1.76
C THR A 18 3.17 22.88 1.13
N GLY A 19 2.06 22.49 1.71
CA GLY A 19 0.74 22.92 1.28
C GLY A 19 -0.38 22.33 2.13
N GLU A 20 -1.59 22.49 1.62
CA GLU A 20 -2.80 21.93 2.22
C GLU A 20 -3.60 21.16 1.16
N ALA A 21 -4.26 20.09 1.58
CA ALA A 21 -5.22 19.34 0.78
C ALA A 21 -6.45 19.04 1.62
N THR A 22 -7.62 18.98 0.99
CA THR A 22 -8.87 18.70 1.71
C THR A 22 -9.22 17.23 1.60
N ALA A 23 -9.26 16.54 2.73
CA ALA A 23 -9.83 15.20 2.82
C ALA A 23 -11.34 15.26 2.58
N ARG A 24 -11.84 14.43 1.68
CA ARG A 24 -13.24 14.39 1.26
C ARG A 24 -13.82 12.99 1.44
N PRO A 25 -15.11 12.87 1.83
CA PRO A 25 -15.78 11.57 1.96
C PRO A 25 -15.75 10.75 0.66
N GLU A 26 -15.88 11.42 -0.49
CA GLU A 26 -15.87 10.79 -1.81
C GLU A 26 -14.54 10.07 -2.12
N LEU A 27 -13.47 10.48 -1.45
CA LEU A 27 -12.14 9.86 -1.56
C LEU A 27 -11.78 9.01 -0.32
N GLY A 28 -12.78 8.57 0.45
CA GLY A 28 -12.56 7.82 1.68
C GLY A 28 -11.77 8.61 2.73
N HIS A 29 -11.93 9.95 2.76
CA HIS A 29 -11.19 10.88 3.62
C HIS A 29 -9.67 10.86 3.43
N SER A 30 -9.17 10.33 2.30
CA SER A 30 -7.76 10.41 1.93
C SER A 30 -7.42 11.73 1.23
N VAL A 31 -6.13 12.06 1.22
CA VAL A 31 -5.59 13.17 0.42
C VAL A 31 -4.51 12.64 -0.52
N HIS A 32 -4.49 13.16 -1.72
CA HIS A 32 -3.48 12.88 -2.73
C HIS A 32 -2.79 14.18 -3.08
N VAL A 33 -1.46 14.19 -2.99
CA VAL A 33 -0.66 15.38 -3.22
C VAL A 33 0.39 15.08 -4.27
N GLU A 34 0.37 15.83 -5.35
CA GLU A 34 1.42 15.82 -6.34
C GLU A 34 2.47 16.89 -6.00
N VAL A 35 3.70 16.49 -5.83
CA VAL A 35 4.81 17.38 -5.49
C VAL A 35 5.77 17.45 -6.67
N THR A 36 5.88 18.61 -7.29
CA THR A 36 6.75 18.88 -8.45
C THR A 36 8.02 19.63 -8.05
N GLY A 37 8.98 19.71 -8.96
CA GLY A 37 10.20 20.51 -8.76
C GLY A 37 11.25 19.88 -7.84
N LEU A 38 11.06 18.63 -7.44
CA LEU A 38 12.05 17.90 -6.67
C LEU A 38 13.25 17.51 -7.53
N GLN A 39 14.45 17.49 -6.93
CA GLN A 39 15.66 17.06 -7.62
C GLN A 39 15.63 15.55 -7.87
N PRO A 40 16.11 15.08 -9.01
CA PRO A 40 16.12 13.65 -9.34
C PRO A 40 17.10 12.86 -8.48
N ASP A 41 16.87 11.56 -8.38
CA ASP A 41 17.71 10.56 -7.71
C ASP A 41 18.07 10.90 -6.26
N ARG A 42 17.10 11.44 -5.50
CA ARG A 42 17.28 11.83 -4.10
C ARG A 42 16.20 11.32 -3.19
N PRO A 43 16.52 11.00 -1.93
CA PRO A 43 15.52 10.75 -0.91
C PRO A 43 14.89 12.08 -0.45
N TYR A 44 13.59 12.00 -0.14
CA TYR A 44 12.81 13.04 0.51
C TYR A 44 11.97 12.42 1.61
N TRP A 45 11.66 13.20 2.63
CA TRP A 45 10.78 12.80 3.73
C TRP A 45 9.54 13.66 3.70
N TYR A 46 8.41 13.04 4.00
CA TYR A 46 7.12 13.73 4.01
C TYR A 46 6.32 13.39 5.26
N ARG A 47 5.45 14.29 5.65
CA ARG A 47 4.48 14.09 6.72
C ARG A 47 3.22 14.88 6.45
N PHE A 48 2.14 14.45 7.11
CA PHE A 48 0.86 15.12 7.10
C PHE A 48 0.48 15.54 8.51
N ALA A 49 -0.31 16.61 8.64
CA ALA A 49 -0.81 17.09 9.93
C ALA A 49 -2.29 17.48 9.82
N LEU A 50 -3.06 17.11 10.84
CA LEU A 50 -4.46 17.48 11.02
C LEU A 50 -4.66 17.98 12.44
N GLY A 51 -4.84 19.29 12.61
CA GLY A 51 -4.85 19.91 13.93
C GLY A 51 -3.52 19.69 14.66
N SER A 52 -3.56 19.03 15.81
CA SER A 52 -2.38 18.65 16.60
C SER A 52 -1.75 17.31 16.19
N ASP A 53 -2.45 16.52 15.40
CA ASP A 53 -2.02 15.17 15.05
C ASP A 53 -1.10 15.18 13.84
N GLN A 54 -0.09 14.32 13.89
CA GLN A 54 0.86 14.12 12.78
C GLN A 54 0.90 12.66 12.37
N SER A 55 1.01 12.45 11.07
CA SER A 55 1.27 11.11 10.52
C SER A 55 2.68 10.61 10.88
N THR A 56 2.88 9.31 10.74
CA THR A 56 4.22 8.74 10.60
C THR A 56 4.96 9.46 9.47
N ARG A 57 6.27 9.64 9.64
CA ARG A 57 7.12 10.19 8.57
C ARG A 57 7.28 9.16 7.47
N GLY A 58 6.92 9.55 6.27
CA GLY A 58 7.19 8.77 5.07
C GLY A 58 8.50 9.17 4.44
N ARG A 59 9.12 8.25 3.73
CA ARG A 59 10.30 8.47 2.88
C ARG A 59 9.96 8.06 1.45
N ALA A 60 10.33 8.89 0.50
CA ALA A 60 10.24 8.58 -0.92
C ALA A 60 11.58 8.90 -1.58
N ARG A 61 11.84 8.28 -2.72
CA ARG A 61 13.00 8.60 -3.56
C ARG A 61 12.51 9.00 -4.95
N THR A 62 12.99 10.11 -5.44
CA THR A 62 12.75 10.49 -6.84
C THR A 62 13.57 9.60 -7.76
N LEU A 63 13.00 9.30 -8.92
CA LEU A 63 13.72 8.54 -9.94
C LEU A 63 14.87 9.35 -10.54
N PRO A 64 15.92 8.70 -11.07
CA PRO A 64 16.92 9.36 -11.90
C PRO A 64 16.30 10.06 -13.09
N LEU A 65 17.01 11.01 -13.69
CA LEU A 65 16.64 11.58 -14.99
C LEU A 65 16.48 10.46 -16.03
N ALA A 66 15.56 10.62 -16.97
CA ALA A 66 15.38 9.65 -18.05
C ALA A 66 16.64 9.43 -18.92
N SER A 67 17.51 10.45 -18.96
CA SER A 67 18.81 10.37 -19.66
C SER A 67 19.93 9.75 -18.82
N ALA A 68 19.71 9.47 -17.53
CA ALA A 68 20.71 8.88 -16.67
C ALA A 68 20.84 7.37 -16.94
N SER A 69 22.06 6.86 -16.78
CA SER A 69 22.34 5.43 -16.87
C SER A 69 22.89 4.95 -15.53
N PRO A 70 22.02 4.60 -14.57
CA PRO A 70 22.47 4.16 -13.25
C PRO A 70 23.24 2.83 -13.38
N ALA A 71 24.38 2.71 -12.72
CA ALA A 71 25.19 1.48 -12.74
C ALA A 71 24.51 0.33 -11.99
N ARG A 72 23.55 0.64 -11.10
CA ARG A 72 22.81 -0.35 -10.29
C ARG A 72 21.42 0.19 -9.97
N LEU A 73 20.44 -0.72 -9.99
CA LEU A 73 19.10 -0.49 -9.48
C LEU A 73 18.73 -1.64 -8.53
N LYS A 74 18.39 -1.31 -7.28
CA LYS A 74 17.84 -2.26 -6.28
C LYS A 74 16.39 -1.89 -6.02
N PHE A 75 15.47 -2.83 -6.18
CA PHE A 75 14.05 -2.63 -5.90
C PHE A 75 13.45 -3.86 -5.24
N GLY A 76 12.38 -3.67 -4.47
CA GLY A 76 11.58 -4.75 -3.93
C GLY A 76 10.46 -5.15 -4.88
N VAL A 77 10.03 -6.40 -4.79
CA VAL A 77 8.84 -6.91 -5.49
C VAL A 77 7.94 -7.57 -4.47
N ALA A 78 6.65 -7.26 -4.48
CA ALA A 78 5.65 -7.82 -3.60
C ALA A 78 4.32 -7.99 -4.35
N GLY A 79 3.44 -8.83 -3.83
CA GLY A 79 2.09 -9.06 -4.34
C GLY A 79 1.48 -10.32 -3.73
N CYS A 80 0.21 -10.59 -4.05
CA CYS A 80 -0.53 -11.77 -3.61
C CYS A 80 -0.50 -11.97 -2.08
N GLN A 81 -0.78 -10.91 -1.32
CA GLN A 81 -0.76 -10.97 0.13
C GLN A 81 -2.16 -11.14 0.71
N ASN A 82 -2.64 -12.36 0.85
CA ASN A 82 -3.92 -12.60 1.51
C ASN A 82 -3.81 -12.33 3.02
N TYR A 83 -4.76 -11.53 3.54
CA TYR A 83 -4.80 -11.11 4.95
C TYR A 83 -4.98 -12.28 5.91
N GLU A 84 -5.70 -13.31 5.50
CA GLU A 84 -6.04 -14.47 6.33
C GLU A 84 -4.95 -15.56 6.32
N ASP A 85 -3.98 -15.51 5.39
CA ASP A 85 -2.89 -16.49 5.29
C ASP A 85 -1.77 -16.28 6.32
N GLY A 86 -1.88 -15.25 7.14
CA GLY A 86 -0.92 -14.96 8.21
C GLY A 86 -0.60 -13.48 8.35
N LEU A 87 0.43 -13.18 9.12
CA LEU A 87 0.91 -11.81 9.32
C LEU A 87 1.81 -11.40 8.17
N PHE A 88 1.83 -10.10 7.87
CA PHE A 88 2.65 -9.53 6.79
C PHE A 88 4.13 -9.34 7.19
N THR A 89 4.72 -10.32 7.85
CA THR A 89 6.11 -10.24 8.37
C THR A 89 7.16 -10.00 7.29
N ALA A 90 6.91 -10.40 6.05
CA ALA A 90 7.79 -10.09 4.92
C ALA A 90 7.96 -8.57 4.73
N PHE A 91 6.91 -7.78 4.96
CA PHE A 91 7.00 -6.32 4.87
C PHE A 91 7.82 -5.70 6.00
N ARG A 92 7.89 -6.32 7.19
CA ARG A 92 8.84 -5.89 8.23
C ARG A 92 10.28 -6.00 7.75
N HIS A 93 10.62 -7.08 7.07
CA HIS A 93 11.95 -7.25 6.49
C HIS A 93 12.18 -6.25 5.36
N LEU A 94 11.18 -6.06 4.49
CA LEU A 94 11.24 -5.07 3.42
C LEU A 94 11.45 -3.64 3.97
N ALA A 95 10.79 -3.29 5.09
CA ALA A 95 10.97 -1.99 5.74
C ALA A 95 12.41 -1.76 6.25
N ASN A 96 13.13 -2.84 6.56
CA ASN A 96 14.52 -2.79 7.03
C ASN A 96 15.56 -2.86 5.90
N GLU A 97 15.12 -3.09 4.66
CA GLU A 97 16.02 -3.05 3.52
C GLU A 97 16.48 -1.62 3.24
N ASP A 98 17.80 -1.45 3.10
CA ASP A 98 18.38 -0.17 2.69
C ASP A 98 18.52 -0.10 1.16
N ASP A 99 18.65 1.13 0.65
CA ASP A 99 18.97 1.43 -0.75
C ASP A 99 17.97 0.94 -1.80
N LEU A 100 16.72 0.64 -1.40
CA LEU A 100 15.68 0.42 -2.39
C LEU A 100 15.33 1.73 -3.10
N ALA A 101 15.33 1.70 -4.42
CA ALA A 101 14.81 2.79 -5.23
C ALA A 101 13.28 2.89 -5.09
N PHE A 102 12.61 1.74 -5.10
CA PHE A 102 11.16 1.61 -4.93
C PHE A 102 10.78 0.17 -4.60
N VAL A 103 9.50 -0.04 -4.29
CA VAL A 103 8.84 -1.34 -4.23
C VAL A 103 7.83 -1.40 -5.38
N TYR A 104 7.90 -2.43 -6.21
CA TYR A 104 6.90 -2.76 -7.20
C TYR A 104 5.93 -3.78 -6.61
N HIS A 105 4.65 -3.44 -6.58
CA HIS A 105 3.59 -4.35 -6.14
C HIS A 105 2.78 -4.77 -7.35
N TYR A 106 2.84 -6.06 -7.70
CA TYR A 106 2.30 -6.56 -8.97
C TYR A 106 0.81 -6.89 -8.94
N GLY A 107 0.12 -6.64 -7.84
CA GLY A 107 -1.32 -6.85 -7.70
C GLY A 107 -1.67 -7.78 -6.55
N ASP A 108 -2.95 -8.08 -6.39
CA ASP A 108 -3.52 -8.77 -5.23
C ASP A 108 -3.11 -8.08 -3.91
N PHE A 109 -3.24 -6.77 -3.91
CA PHE A 109 -2.99 -5.98 -2.70
C PHE A 109 -4.05 -6.24 -1.63
N ILE A 110 -5.25 -6.57 -2.06
CA ILE A 110 -6.38 -7.03 -1.24
C ILE A 110 -6.94 -8.31 -1.80
N TYR A 111 -7.79 -8.98 -1.02
CA TYR A 111 -8.65 -10.06 -1.46
C TYR A 111 -10.09 -9.71 -1.09
N GLU A 112 -11.00 -9.80 -2.04
CA GLU A 112 -12.38 -9.31 -1.95
C GLU A 112 -13.31 -10.22 -1.12
N TYR A 113 -12.86 -11.42 -0.80
CA TYR A 113 -13.68 -12.43 -0.11
C TYR A 113 -14.02 -12.02 1.32
N LYS A 114 -15.20 -12.42 1.79
CA LYS A 114 -15.53 -12.46 3.21
C LYS A 114 -14.57 -13.37 3.97
N GLN A 115 -14.69 -13.37 5.28
CA GLN A 115 -13.96 -14.31 6.13
C GLN A 115 -14.07 -15.73 5.58
N ARG A 116 -12.94 -16.36 5.38
CA ARG A 116 -12.81 -17.77 4.99
C ARG A 116 -13.28 -18.66 6.15
N GLY A 117 -13.83 -19.84 5.83
CA GLY A 117 -14.07 -20.89 6.82
C GLY A 117 -12.76 -21.39 7.44
N PRO A 118 -12.83 -22.24 8.47
CA PRO A 118 -11.63 -22.78 9.10
C PRO A 118 -10.81 -23.57 8.08
N ASP A 119 -9.49 -23.41 8.16
CA ASP A 119 -8.56 -24.30 7.48
C ASP A 119 -8.50 -25.64 8.21
N TYR A 120 -8.01 -26.67 7.55
CA TYR A 120 -7.83 -27.99 8.14
C TYR A 120 -6.39 -28.43 8.00
N ASP A 121 -5.84 -29.01 9.06
CA ASP A 121 -4.51 -29.60 9.03
C ASP A 121 -4.48 -30.93 8.26
N LYS A 122 -3.31 -31.56 8.21
CA LYS A 122 -3.11 -32.88 7.55
C LYS A 122 -3.95 -34.01 8.15
N ASP A 123 -4.43 -33.86 9.37
CA ASP A 123 -5.25 -34.85 10.09
C ASP A 123 -6.76 -34.50 10.02
N GLY A 124 -7.12 -33.45 9.27
CA GLY A 124 -8.51 -32.99 9.08
C GLY A 124 -9.08 -32.22 10.27
N LEU A 125 -8.21 -31.73 11.19
CA LEU A 125 -8.65 -30.91 12.31
C LEU A 125 -8.68 -29.42 11.92
N PRO A 126 -9.69 -28.65 12.38
CA PRO A 126 -9.77 -27.23 12.07
C PRO A 126 -8.59 -26.48 12.68
N VAL A 127 -7.99 -25.59 11.88
CA VAL A 127 -6.91 -24.71 12.29
C VAL A 127 -7.44 -23.28 12.30
N ASP A 128 -7.27 -22.61 13.43
CA ASP A 128 -7.65 -21.19 13.53
C ASP A 128 -6.72 -20.32 12.70
N GLN A 129 -7.32 -19.46 11.90
CA GLN A 129 -6.59 -18.43 11.16
C GLN A 129 -6.08 -17.36 12.13
N VAL A 130 -4.90 -16.82 11.85
CA VAL A 130 -4.26 -15.78 12.69
C VAL A 130 -5.10 -14.51 12.74
N ARG A 131 -5.82 -14.22 11.67
CA ARG A 131 -6.70 -13.04 11.51
C ARG A 131 -7.73 -13.30 10.42
N HIS A 132 -8.79 -12.51 10.41
CA HIS A 132 -9.92 -12.71 9.53
C HIS A 132 -10.28 -11.44 8.77
N HIS A 133 -10.82 -11.59 7.56
CA HIS A 133 -11.47 -10.49 6.86
C HIS A 133 -12.68 -9.99 7.65
N VAL A 134 -12.86 -8.68 7.69
CA VAL A 134 -14.08 -8.05 8.23
C VAL A 134 -15.08 -7.81 7.09
N GLY A 135 -16.38 -7.87 7.41
CA GLY A 135 -17.43 -7.67 6.42
C GLY A 135 -17.72 -8.91 5.58
N LEU A 136 -18.43 -8.69 4.49
CA LEU A 136 -18.82 -9.71 3.52
C LEU A 136 -17.88 -9.67 2.30
N ASP A 137 -18.23 -10.45 1.26
CA ASP A 137 -17.59 -10.31 -0.05
C ASP A 137 -17.77 -8.87 -0.55
N CYS A 138 -16.75 -8.32 -1.18
CA CYS A 138 -16.78 -6.95 -1.67
C CYS A 138 -17.61 -6.87 -2.96
N TYR A 139 -18.64 -6.02 -2.95
CA TYR A 139 -19.51 -5.78 -4.10
C TYR A 139 -19.63 -4.31 -4.46
N ASP A 140 -19.49 -3.42 -3.49
CA ASP A 140 -19.63 -1.99 -3.70
C ASP A 140 -18.40 -1.21 -3.19
N LEU A 141 -18.38 0.08 -3.45
CA LEU A 141 -17.28 0.95 -3.07
C LEU A 141 -17.04 1.00 -1.54
N ALA A 142 -18.09 0.84 -0.74
CA ALA A 142 -17.95 0.84 0.73
C ALA A 142 -17.26 -0.44 1.21
N ASP A 143 -17.60 -1.58 0.63
CA ASP A 143 -16.96 -2.86 0.92
C ASP A 143 -15.48 -2.84 0.57
N TYR A 144 -15.13 -2.38 -0.64
CA TYR A 144 -13.73 -2.25 -1.06
C TYR A 144 -12.95 -1.27 -0.18
N ARG A 145 -13.54 -0.15 0.19
CA ARG A 145 -12.90 0.81 1.12
C ARG A 145 -12.62 0.19 2.49
N LEU A 146 -13.57 -0.58 3.03
CA LEU A 146 -13.39 -1.31 4.28
C LEU A 146 -12.25 -2.33 4.16
N ARG A 147 -12.21 -3.08 3.06
CA ARG A 147 -11.18 -4.08 2.80
C ARG A 147 -9.79 -3.44 2.66
N TYR A 148 -9.66 -2.38 1.87
CA TYR A 148 -8.40 -1.62 1.79
C TYR A 148 -7.99 -1.04 3.15
N ALA A 149 -8.92 -0.49 3.92
CA ALA A 149 -8.62 0.04 5.26
C ALA A 149 -8.11 -1.06 6.19
N GLN A 150 -8.68 -2.27 6.14
CA GLN A 150 -8.21 -3.42 6.91
C GLN A 150 -6.79 -3.80 6.56
N TYR A 151 -6.46 -3.97 5.27
CA TYR A 151 -5.10 -4.31 4.83
C TYR A 151 -4.10 -3.21 5.19
N LEU A 152 -4.47 -1.94 4.97
CA LEU A 152 -3.65 -0.78 5.30
C LEU A 152 -3.48 -0.55 6.81
N SER A 153 -4.25 -1.22 7.66
CA SER A 153 -4.07 -1.18 9.11
C SER A 153 -2.93 -2.09 9.62
N ASP A 154 -2.38 -2.97 8.78
CA ASP A 154 -1.25 -3.82 9.16
C ASP A 154 0.02 -2.99 9.40
N TYR A 155 0.62 -3.16 10.58
CA TYR A 155 1.76 -2.35 11.00
C TYR A 155 3.03 -2.59 10.18
N ASP A 156 3.28 -3.83 9.74
CA ASP A 156 4.46 -4.16 8.95
C ASP A 156 4.34 -3.60 7.53
N LEU A 157 3.13 -3.66 6.95
CA LEU A 157 2.83 -3.01 5.68
C LEU A 157 2.95 -1.49 5.78
N GLN A 158 2.43 -0.88 6.85
CA GLN A 158 2.57 0.56 7.09
C GLN A 158 4.04 0.98 7.19
N ALA A 159 4.86 0.22 7.92
CA ALA A 159 6.29 0.48 8.04
C ALA A 159 7.01 0.43 6.69
N ALA A 160 6.73 -0.59 5.87
CA ALA A 160 7.30 -0.72 4.53
C ALA A 160 6.85 0.43 3.61
N ARG A 161 5.58 0.81 3.66
CA ARG A 161 5.03 1.93 2.88
C ARG A 161 5.60 3.27 3.32
N ALA A 162 5.84 3.47 4.61
CA ALA A 162 6.49 4.68 5.11
C ALA A 162 7.98 4.75 4.72
N ARG A 163 8.64 3.61 4.55
CA ARG A 163 10.10 3.55 4.28
C ARG A 163 10.46 3.71 2.82
N HIS A 164 9.60 3.29 1.88
CA HIS A 164 9.92 3.20 0.46
C HIS A 164 8.87 3.85 -0.43
N SER A 165 9.28 4.29 -1.63
CA SER A 165 8.35 4.61 -2.71
C SER A 165 7.69 3.32 -3.22
N TRP A 166 6.42 3.37 -3.58
CA TRP A 166 5.67 2.22 -4.07
C TRP A 166 5.07 2.50 -5.45
N PHE A 167 5.14 1.50 -6.32
CA PHE A 167 4.47 1.46 -7.61
C PHE A 167 3.52 0.26 -7.63
N PRO A 168 2.28 0.43 -7.13
CA PRO A 168 1.29 -0.64 -7.18
C PRO A 168 0.65 -0.71 -8.55
N THR A 169 0.42 -1.93 -9.01
CA THR A 169 -0.54 -2.25 -10.05
C THR A 169 -1.72 -2.99 -9.42
N PHE A 170 -2.72 -3.31 -10.19
CA PHE A 170 -3.79 -4.20 -9.77
C PHE A 170 -3.72 -5.50 -10.56
N ASP A 171 -4.22 -6.59 -9.97
CA ASP A 171 -4.48 -7.86 -10.62
C ASP A 171 -5.99 -8.14 -10.51
N ASP A 172 -6.42 -9.37 -10.46
CA ASP A 172 -7.84 -9.73 -10.49
C ASP A 172 -8.55 -9.46 -9.15
N HIS A 173 -7.93 -9.73 -8.01
CA HIS A 173 -8.56 -9.58 -6.68
C HIS A 173 -8.87 -8.14 -6.26
N GLU A 174 -8.28 -7.14 -6.90
CA GLU A 174 -8.70 -5.74 -6.71
C GLU A 174 -10.08 -5.46 -7.31
N VAL A 175 -10.57 -6.34 -8.17
CA VAL A 175 -11.90 -6.32 -8.76
C VAL A 175 -12.67 -7.58 -8.33
N GLN A 176 -12.26 -8.74 -8.79
CA GLN A 176 -12.81 -10.05 -8.42
C GLN A 176 -11.93 -11.17 -8.97
N ASN A 177 -11.80 -12.27 -8.21
CA ASN A 177 -11.05 -13.46 -8.61
C ASN A 177 -11.31 -13.88 -10.06
N ASN A 178 -10.23 -14.06 -10.82
CA ASN A 178 -10.23 -14.37 -12.25
C ASN A 178 -10.83 -13.28 -13.15
N TRP A 179 -10.90 -12.04 -12.68
CA TRP A 179 -11.35 -10.93 -13.52
C TRP A 179 -10.41 -10.71 -14.70
N VAL A 180 -10.98 -10.66 -15.90
CA VAL A 180 -10.24 -10.40 -17.15
C VAL A 180 -11.08 -9.50 -18.06
N SER A 181 -10.62 -8.29 -18.32
CA SER A 181 -11.27 -7.33 -19.22
C SER A 181 -12.70 -7.00 -18.79
N ASP A 182 -13.71 -7.40 -19.58
CA ASP A 182 -15.14 -7.23 -19.32
C ASP A 182 -15.81 -8.45 -18.66
N ASN A 183 -15.01 -9.49 -18.35
CA ASN A 183 -15.47 -10.68 -17.65
C ASN A 183 -15.18 -10.54 -16.16
N ASP A 184 -16.22 -10.56 -15.34
CA ASP A 184 -16.12 -10.45 -13.88
C ASP A 184 -15.77 -11.77 -13.18
N GLY A 185 -15.40 -12.80 -13.92
CA GLY A 185 -15.06 -14.12 -13.38
C GLY A 185 -16.25 -14.94 -12.83
N ARG A 186 -17.46 -14.36 -12.77
CA ARG A 186 -18.66 -15.05 -12.25
C ARG A 186 -19.31 -15.94 -13.29
N ASP A 187 -19.14 -15.63 -14.56
CA ASP A 187 -19.70 -16.38 -15.66
C ASP A 187 -18.70 -17.45 -16.15
N GLN A 188 -18.39 -18.40 -15.28
CA GLN A 188 -17.70 -19.64 -15.64
C GLN A 188 -18.72 -20.72 -16.02
N SER A 189 -19.70 -20.36 -16.82
CA SER A 189 -20.53 -21.36 -17.47
C SER A 189 -19.69 -22.11 -18.52
N PRO A 190 -19.62 -23.45 -18.47
CA PRO A 190 -18.87 -24.25 -19.42
C PRO A 190 -19.46 -24.16 -20.84
#